data_8920a984696c82c5f615581595eb13e7
#
_entry.id   8920a984696c82c5f615581595eb13e7
#
_cell.length_a   1.000
_cell.length_b   1.000
_cell.length_c   1.000
_cell.angle_alpha   90.00
_cell.angle_beta   90.00
_cell.angle_gamma   90.00
#
_symmetry.space_group_name_H-M   'P 1'
#
loop_
_entity.id
_entity.type
_entity.pdbx_description
1 polymer ?
#
loop_
_entity_poly.entity_id
_entity_poly.type
_entity_poly.pdbx_seq_one_letter_code
_entity_poly.pdbx_strand_id
1 'polypeptide(L)'
;LFTTTRTITEDDAKNLSHSFYKYALPESAGEVLTFGQLMRNLKNDLNSTGISATNKLKFTLLGDPALKLPIPQLNVVVTDIFNLNTNEQIDTLNALSTVKVKGAVITEDGYVMDSFNGVLKPKVYDKPITLQTLNNDFEDLEPFNFDLQQSILYAGNVTVKDGLFDFEFVVPQDISYA
;
A
#
# COMPACT_ATOMS: atom_id res chain seq x y z
N LEU A 1 -7.51 -4.83 17.03
CA LEU A 1 -8.04 -5.96 16.30
C LEU A 1 -9.57 -5.87 16.22
N PHE A 2 -10.11 -5.92 15.00
CA PHE A 2 -11.55 -6.10 14.76
C PHE A 2 -11.79 -7.58 14.52
N THR A 3 -12.70 -8.17 15.26
CA THR A 3 -12.94 -9.62 15.22
C THR A 3 -14.38 -9.96 15.57
N THR A 4 -14.72 -11.24 15.41
CA THR A 4 -16.00 -11.77 15.84
C THR A 4 -15.84 -12.68 17.04
N THR A 5 -16.79 -12.62 17.97
CA THR A 5 -16.80 -13.49 19.15
C THR A 5 -17.39 -14.88 18.90
N ARG A 6 -18.03 -15.09 17.75
CA ARG A 6 -18.65 -16.33 17.33
C ARG A 6 -18.67 -16.44 15.80
N THR A 7 -18.95 -17.62 15.30
CA THR A 7 -19.13 -17.88 13.86
C THR A 7 -20.22 -16.98 13.27
N ILE A 8 -19.95 -16.45 12.09
CA ILE A 8 -20.87 -15.66 11.25
C ILE A 8 -20.93 -16.30 9.86
N THR A 9 -21.90 -15.88 9.07
CA THR A 9 -21.98 -16.29 7.66
C THR A 9 -20.93 -15.57 6.83
N GLU A 10 -20.56 -16.14 5.69
CA GLU A 10 -19.60 -15.52 4.76
C GLU A 10 -20.10 -14.16 4.26
N ASP A 11 -21.37 -14.08 3.87
CA ASP A 11 -21.97 -12.83 3.39
C ASP A 11 -21.92 -11.71 4.44
N ASP A 12 -22.22 -12.05 5.70
CA ASP A 12 -22.12 -11.07 6.80
C ASP A 12 -20.68 -10.62 7.02
N ALA A 13 -19.69 -11.53 6.93
CA ALA A 13 -18.28 -11.20 7.05
C ALA A 13 -17.82 -10.27 5.91
N LYS A 14 -18.26 -10.57 4.67
CA LYS A 14 -17.95 -9.78 3.47
C LYS A 14 -18.55 -8.38 3.55
N ASN A 15 -19.83 -8.26 3.89
CA ASN A 15 -20.51 -6.99 4.03
C ASN A 15 -19.88 -6.12 5.13
N LEU A 16 -19.46 -6.74 6.22
CA LEU A 16 -18.82 -6.06 7.31
C LEU A 16 -17.42 -5.56 6.95
N SER A 17 -16.63 -6.38 6.25
CA SER A 17 -15.33 -5.97 5.76
C SER A 17 -15.46 -4.79 4.79
N HIS A 18 -16.43 -4.83 3.88
CA HIS A 18 -16.70 -3.73 2.96
C HIS A 18 -17.04 -2.43 3.72
N SER A 19 -17.96 -2.50 4.67
CA SER A 19 -18.31 -1.33 5.50
C SER A 19 -17.13 -0.83 6.34
N PHE A 20 -16.27 -1.73 6.83
CA PHE A 20 -15.07 -1.34 7.55
C PHE A 20 -14.14 -0.48 6.68
N TYR A 21 -13.80 -0.96 5.48
CA TYR A 21 -12.91 -0.23 4.58
C TYR A 21 -13.50 1.08 4.08
N LYS A 22 -14.79 1.14 3.85
CA LYS A 22 -15.51 2.38 3.50
C LYS A 22 -15.30 3.51 4.51
N TYR A 23 -15.27 3.19 5.81
CA TYR A 23 -15.05 4.19 6.87
C TYR A 23 -13.60 4.36 7.27
N ALA A 24 -12.79 3.31 7.13
CA ALA A 24 -11.38 3.33 7.49
C ALA A 24 -10.51 4.05 6.45
N LEU A 25 -10.89 3.94 5.17
CA LEU A 25 -10.16 4.50 4.03
C LEU A 25 -11.14 5.32 3.17
N PRO A 26 -11.56 6.51 3.62
CA PRO A 26 -12.48 7.34 2.85
C PRO A 26 -11.84 7.78 1.53
N GLU A 27 -12.63 7.85 0.46
CA GLU A 27 -12.19 8.25 -0.90
C GLU A 27 -11.76 9.73 -0.99
N SER A 28 -12.17 10.56 -0.04
CA SER A 28 -11.79 11.97 0.02
C SER A 28 -11.06 12.27 1.34
N ALA A 29 -10.23 13.32 1.33
CA ALA A 29 -9.53 13.84 2.52
C ALA A 29 -10.51 14.16 3.64
N GLY A 30 -10.77 13.15 4.44
CA GLY A 30 -11.63 13.25 5.61
C GLY A 30 -10.85 13.10 6.90
N GLU A 31 -11.46 13.45 8.02
CA GLU A 31 -10.84 13.18 9.32
C GLU A 31 -10.66 11.68 9.53
N VAL A 32 -9.42 11.25 9.83
CA VAL A 32 -9.13 9.86 10.19
C VAL A 32 -9.87 9.51 11.49
N LEU A 33 -10.81 8.59 11.39
CA LEU A 33 -11.63 8.16 12.52
C LEU A 33 -10.83 7.32 13.52
N THR A 34 -11.18 7.43 14.80
CA THR A 34 -10.68 6.49 15.80
C THR A 34 -11.31 5.11 15.63
N PHE A 35 -10.67 4.07 16.15
CA PHE A 35 -11.21 2.71 16.09
C PHE A 35 -12.60 2.59 16.74
N GLY A 36 -12.86 3.36 17.79
CA GLY A 36 -14.18 3.42 18.42
C GLY A 36 -15.24 4.05 17.51
N GLN A 37 -14.88 5.14 16.80
CA GLN A 37 -15.75 5.78 15.82
C GLN A 37 -16.00 4.85 14.61
N LEU A 38 -14.94 4.18 14.12
CA LEU A 38 -15.06 3.17 13.05
C LEU A 38 -16.03 2.07 13.47
N MET A 39 -15.87 1.49 14.65
CA MET A 39 -16.76 0.43 15.13
C MET A 39 -18.22 0.92 15.26
N ARG A 40 -18.42 2.13 15.75
CA ARG A 40 -19.76 2.73 15.86
C ARG A 40 -20.40 2.92 14.49
N ASN A 41 -19.68 3.52 13.55
CA ASN A 41 -20.19 3.78 12.21
C ASN A 41 -20.46 2.47 11.48
N LEU A 42 -19.54 1.51 11.58
CA LEU A 42 -19.70 0.16 11.06
C LEU A 42 -20.99 -0.49 11.55
N LYS A 43 -21.20 -0.54 12.87
CA LYS A 43 -22.41 -1.17 13.44
C LYS A 43 -23.69 -0.43 13.06
N ASN A 44 -23.65 0.87 12.84
CA ASN A 44 -24.81 1.64 12.39
C ASN A 44 -25.10 1.41 10.89
N ASP A 45 -24.08 1.34 10.05
CA ASP A 45 -24.22 1.06 8.61
C ASP A 45 -24.82 -0.33 8.34
N LEU A 46 -24.49 -1.30 9.17
CA LEU A 46 -25.03 -2.66 9.07
C LEU A 46 -26.58 -2.74 9.18
N ASN A 47 -27.24 -1.69 9.62
CA ASN A 47 -28.70 -1.60 9.58
C ASN A 47 -29.23 -1.49 8.16
N SER A 48 -28.45 -0.93 7.23
CA SER A 48 -28.81 -0.73 5.82
C SER A 48 -28.37 -1.90 4.92
N THR A 49 -27.46 -2.75 5.39
CA THR A 49 -26.86 -3.83 4.59
C THR A 49 -27.53 -5.19 4.75
N GLY A 50 -28.60 -5.28 5.52
CA GLY A 50 -29.37 -6.53 5.70
C GLY A 50 -28.73 -7.55 6.64
N ILE A 51 -27.64 -7.20 7.32
CA ILE A 51 -27.00 -8.09 8.32
C ILE A 51 -27.91 -8.25 9.53
N SER A 52 -28.07 -9.48 10.01
CA SER A 52 -28.92 -9.76 11.17
C SER A 52 -28.40 -9.04 12.41
N ALA A 53 -29.32 -8.55 13.25
CA ALA A 53 -28.99 -7.91 14.52
C ALA A 53 -28.08 -8.79 15.40
N THR A 54 -28.29 -10.11 15.39
CA THR A 54 -27.50 -11.08 16.14
C THR A 54 -26.05 -11.12 15.65
N ASN A 55 -25.82 -11.16 14.33
CA ASN A 55 -24.46 -11.19 13.77
C ASN A 55 -23.74 -9.87 13.97
N LYS A 56 -24.44 -8.75 13.86
CA LYS A 56 -23.92 -7.41 14.19
C LYS A 56 -23.36 -7.32 15.62
N LEU A 57 -24.01 -7.93 16.61
CA LEU A 57 -23.56 -7.93 18.00
C LEU A 57 -22.29 -8.78 18.22
N LYS A 58 -22.00 -9.74 17.37
CA LYS A 58 -20.81 -10.61 17.46
C LYS A 58 -19.51 -9.85 17.16
N PHE A 59 -19.58 -8.72 16.46
CA PHE A 59 -18.40 -7.92 16.15
C PHE A 59 -17.95 -7.12 17.35
N THR A 60 -16.65 -7.18 17.61
CA THR A 60 -16.03 -6.48 18.72
C THR A 60 -14.69 -5.88 18.36
N LEU A 61 -14.34 -4.79 19.02
CA LEU A 61 -13.02 -4.17 18.99
C LEU A 61 -12.25 -4.68 20.21
N LEU A 62 -11.11 -5.34 19.95
CA LEU A 62 -10.13 -5.68 20.96
C LEU A 62 -8.96 -4.71 20.84
N GLY A 63 -8.87 -3.78 21.77
CA GLY A 63 -7.84 -2.73 21.79
C GLY A 63 -8.39 -1.37 22.22
N ASP A 64 -7.53 -0.36 22.16
CA ASP A 64 -7.87 1.00 22.54
C ASP A 64 -8.77 1.66 21.48
N PRO A 65 -10.00 2.07 21.82
CA PRO A 65 -10.91 2.72 20.90
C PRO A 65 -10.49 4.16 20.53
N ALA A 66 -9.57 4.78 21.26
CA ALA A 66 -9.09 6.13 20.99
C ALA A 66 -8.00 6.17 19.90
N LEU A 67 -7.37 5.04 19.58
CA LEU A 67 -6.36 4.97 18.53
C LEU A 67 -6.97 5.21 17.15
N LYS A 68 -6.16 5.82 16.29
CA LYS A 68 -6.45 6.03 14.84
C LYS A 68 -5.57 5.12 14.00
N LEU A 69 -6.02 4.82 12.77
CA LEU A 69 -5.16 4.19 11.77
C LEU A 69 -4.02 5.14 11.40
N PRO A 70 -2.77 4.66 11.30
CA PRO A 70 -1.64 5.48 10.88
C PRO A 70 -1.65 5.66 9.35
N ILE A 71 -2.63 6.41 8.84
CA ILE A 71 -2.74 6.70 7.41
C ILE A 71 -1.67 7.73 7.05
N PRO A 72 -0.81 7.47 6.05
CA PRO A 72 0.17 8.43 5.58
C PRO A 72 -0.50 9.74 5.14
N GLN A 73 0.08 10.87 5.55
CA GLN A 73 -0.41 12.20 5.21
C GLN A 73 0.45 12.86 4.12
N LEU A 74 1.58 12.25 3.80
CA LEU A 74 2.54 12.76 2.81
C LEU A 74 2.70 11.74 1.71
N ASN A 75 2.86 12.24 0.49
CA ASN A 75 3.15 11.43 -0.68
C ASN A 75 4.62 11.59 -1.07
N VAL A 76 5.19 10.54 -1.62
CA VAL A 76 6.54 10.55 -2.19
C VAL A 76 6.41 10.37 -3.70
N VAL A 77 6.99 11.27 -4.46
CA VAL A 77 6.97 11.23 -5.93
C VAL A 77 8.39 11.18 -6.48
N VAL A 78 8.58 10.38 -7.51
CA VAL A 78 9.79 10.41 -8.34
C VAL A 78 9.56 11.46 -9.43
N THR A 79 10.48 12.43 -9.52
CA THR A 79 10.42 13.50 -10.52
C THR A 79 11.21 13.16 -11.76
N ASP A 80 12.39 12.56 -11.56
CA ASP A 80 13.31 12.29 -12.66
C ASP A 80 14.12 11.03 -12.41
N ILE A 81 14.45 10.34 -13.49
CA ILE A 81 15.38 9.21 -13.51
C ILE A 81 16.41 9.46 -14.62
N PHE A 82 17.70 9.48 -14.27
CA PHE A 82 18.80 9.71 -15.20
C PHE A 82 19.72 8.50 -15.27
N ASN A 83 20.20 8.20 -16.48
CA ASN A 83 21.37 7.35 -16.69
C ASN A 83 22.62 8.21 -16.60
N LEU A 84 23.45 8.01 -15.59
CA LEU A 84 24.67 8.79 -15.39
C LEU A 84 25.80 8.44 -16.39
N ASN A 85 25.71 7.30 -17.06
CA ASN A 85 26.69 6.91 -18.09
C ASN A 85 26.50 7.71 -19.39
N THR A 86 25.22 8.00 -19.74
CA THR A 86 24.86 8.79 -20.94
C THR A 86 24.45 10.22 -20.62
N ASN A 87 24.20 10.53 -19.35
CA ASN A 87 23.66 11.79 -18.86
C ASN A 87 22.29 12.16 -19.45
N GLU A 88 21.48 11.16 -19.77
CA GLU A 88 20.15 11.31 -20.35
C GLU A 88 19.06 10.92 -19.33
N GLN A 89 17.92 11.58 -19.42
CA GLN A 89 16.72 11.16 -18.70
C GLN A 89 16.19 9.88 -19.35
N ILE A 90 15.84 8.89 -18.52
CA ILE A 90 15.40 7.57 -18.97
C ILE A 90 14.08 7.16 -18.31
N ASP A 91 13.36 6.28 -18.97
CA ASP A 91 12.17 5.58 -18.47
C ASP A 91 12.41 4.07 -18.30
N THR A 92 13.55 3.57 -18.81
CA THR A 92 13.89 2.16 -18.82
C THR A 92 15.28 1.95 -18.22
N LEU A 93 15.41 0.97 -17.32
CA LEU A 93 16.67 0.61 -16.69
C LEU A 93 17.41 -0.42 -17.54
N ASN A 94 18.70 -0.15 -17.81
CA ASN A 94 19.59 -1.08 -18.49
C ASN A 94 20.57 -1.71 -17.50
N ALA A 95 20.86 -3.00 -17.69
CA ALA A 95 21.85 -3.71 -16.88
C ALA A 95 23.19 -2.96 -16.85
N LEU A 96 23.83 -2.95 -15.69
CA LEU A 96 25.14 -2.33 -15.44
C LEU A 96 25.18 -0.80 -15.61
N SER A 97 24.05 -0.14 -15.90
CA SER A 97 24.00 1.32 -15.91
C SER A 97 24.00 1.88 -14.50
N THR A 98 24.63 3.05 -14.32
CA THR A 98 24.51 3.84 -13.09
C THR A 98 23.32 4.77 -13.23
N VAL A 99 22.37 4.66 -12.33
CA VAL A 99 21.11 5.41 -12.38
C VAL A 99 21.01 6.34 -11.20
N LYS A 100 20.58 7.57 -11.48
CA LYS A 100 20.24 8.58 -10.46
C LYS A 100 18.74 8.81 -10.47
N VAL A 101 18.11 8.64 -9.31
CA VAL A 101 16.69 8.92 -9.09
C VAL A 101 16.57 10.19 -8.26
N LYS A 102 15.72 11.11 -8.71
CA LYS A 102 15.34 12.31 -7.96
C LYS A 102 13.87 12.29 -7.63
N GLY A 103 13.51 12.92 -6.52
CA GLY A 103 12.12 13.01 -6.15
C GLY A 103 11.87 14.00 -5.01
N ALA A 104 10.61 14.08 -4.63
CA ALA A 104 10.16 15.00 -3.60
C ALA A 104 9.11 14.33 -2.68
N VAL A 105 9.06 14.83 -1.47
CA VAL A 105 7.94 14.61 -0.54
C VAL A 105 6.95 15.74 -0.77
N ILE A 106 5.71 15.39 -1.08
CA ILE A 106 4.67 16.34 -1.41
C ILE A 106 3.47 16.22 -0.47
N THR A 107 2.75 17.31 -0.33
CA THR A 107 1.44 17.35 0.32
C THR A 107 0.37 16.68 -0.55
N GLU A 108 -0.82 16.48 -0.02
CA GLU A 108 -1.96 15.97 -0.76
C GLU A 108 -2.33 16.86 -1.96
N ASP A 109 -2.12 18.18 -1.82
CA ASP A 109 -2.36 19.18 -2.89
C ASP A 109 -1.24 19.21 -3.96
N GLY A 110 -0.21 18.37 -3.84
CA GLY A 110 0.89 18.27 -4.81
C GLY A 110 2.04 19.25 -4.62
N TYR A 111 2.06 20.03 -3.55
CA TYR A 111 3.15 20.95 -3.26
C TYR A 111 4.31 20.26 -2.52
N VAL A 112 5.55 20.60 -2.89
CA VAL A 112 6.72 20.11 -2.17
C VAL A 112 6.67 20.58 -0.72
N MET A 113 6.89 19.65 0.19
CA MET A 113 6.95 19.95 1.63
C MET A 113 8.36 20.35 2.03
N ASP A 114 8.74 21.58 1.76
CA ASP A 114 10.08 22.14 1.98
C ASP A 114 10.54 22.13 3.45
N SER A 115 9.62 22.05 4.39
CA SER A 115 9.93 21.90 5.83
C SER A 115 10.26 20.44 6.23
N PHE A 116 10.05 19.47 5.35
CA PHE A 116 10.27 18.05 5.68
C PHE A 116 11.74 17.67 5.57
N ASN A 117 12.30 17.19 6.69
CA ASN A 117 13.64 16.61 6.76
C ASN A 117 13.54 15.23 7.40
N GLY A 118 14.11 14.20 6.77
CA GLY A 118 13.94 12.84 7.24
C GLY A 118 14.74 11.80 6.46
N VAL A 119 14.32 10.55 6.56
CA VAL A 119 14.95 9.41 5.86
C VAL A 119 13.90 8.68 5.04
N LEU A 120 14.17 8.57 3.75
CA LEU A 120 13.42 7.71 2.82
C LEU A 120 14.08 6.33 2.77
N LYS A 121 13.28 5.29 2.72
CA LYS A 121 13.73 3.90 2.52
C LYS A 121 13.21 3.36 1.19
N PRO A 122 13.80 3.74 0.06
CA PRO A 122 13.35 3.31 -1.24
C PRO A 122 13.67 1.83 -1.47
N LYS A 123 12.79 1.18 -2.22
CA LYS A 123 13.03 -0.12 -2.84
C LYS A 123 12.70 -0.02 -4.31
N VAL A 124 13.66 -0.35 -5.15
CA VAL A 124 13.46 -0.49 -6.60
C VAL A 124 13.35 -1.96 -6.90
N TYR A 125 12.26 -2.35 -7.53
CA TYR A 125 12.01 -3.72 -7.92
C TYR A 125 12.23 -3.89 -9.42
N ASP A 126 12.62 -5.10 -9.80
CA ASP A 126 12.56 -5.56 -11.18
C ASP A 126 11.09 -5.72 -11.62
N LYS A 127 10.86 -5.95 -12.91
CA LYS A 127 9.52 -6.22 -13.41
C LYS A 127 8.91 -7.45 -12.75
N PRO A 128 7.58 -7.52 -12.63
CA PRO A 128 6.90 -8.67 -12.08
C PRO A 128 7.11 -9.92 -12.97
N ILE A 129 7.12 -11.08 -12.34
CA ILE A 129 7.06 -12.38 -13.00
C ILE A 129 5.67 -12.98 -12.82
N THR A 130 5.13 -13.57 -13.85
CA THR A 130 3.85 -14.28 -13.77
C THR A 130 4.09 -15.68 -13.22
N LEU A 131 3.44 -15.99 -12.12
CA LEU A 131 3.42 -17.31 -11.49
C LEU A 131 2.03 -17.93 -11.59
N GLN A 132 1.97 -19.24 -11.37
CA GLN A 132 0.73 -19.98 -11.38
C GLN A 132 0.56 -20.71 -10.06
N THR A 133 -0.67 -20.76 -9.54
CA THR A 133 -1.00 -21.55 -8.34
C THR A 133 -0.81 -23.05 -8.60
N LEU A 134 -0.50 -23.79 -7.54
CA LEU A 134 -0.21 -25.23 -7.64
C LEU A 134 -1.44 -26.09 -7.93
N ASN A 135 -2.66 -25.52 -7.82
CA ASN A 135 -3.94 -26.20 -8.02
C ASN A 135 -4.03 -27.56 -7.29
N ASN A 136 -3.67 -27.57 -6.02
CA ASN A 136 -3.61 -28.77 -5.20
C ASN A 136 -4.83 -28.96 -4.26
N ASP A 137 -5.92 -28.24 -4.50
CA ASP A 137 -7.13 -28.29 -3.65
C ASP A 137 -8.14 -29.39 -4.05
N PHE A 138 -7.78 -30.28 -4.98
CA PHE A 138 -8.60 -31.40 -5.47
C PHE A 138 -9.96 -30.99 -6.10
N GLU A 139 -10.20 -29.72 -6.33
CA GLU A 139 -11.31 -29.22 -7.12
C GLU A 139 -10.83 -29.09 -8.58
N ASP A 140 -11.67 -29.40 -9.55
CA ASP A 140 -11.39 -29.29 -10.98
C ASP A 140 -11.33 -27.81 -11.44
N LEU A 141 -10.58 -27.00 -10.68
CA LEU A 141 -10.36 -25.60 -10.98
C LEU A 141 -9.07 -25.44 -11.79
N GLU A 142 -9.10 -24.56 -12.79
CA GLU A 142 -7.90 -24.21 -13.53
C GLU A 142 -6.92 -23.43 -12.64
N PRO A 143 -5.61 -23.68 -12.74
CA PRO A 143 -4.61 -22.92 -12.02
C PRO A 143 -4.74 -21.43 -12.28
N PHE A 144 -4.66 -20.62 -11.23
CA PHE A 144 -4.76 -19.15 -11.31
C PHE A 144 -3.38 -18.53 -11.56
N ASN A 145 -3.29 -17.67 -12.57
CA ASN A 145 -2.09 -16.88 -12.85
C ASN A 145 -2.12 -15.58 -12.02
N PHE A 146 -0.97 -15.25 -11.42
CA PHE A 146 -0.79 -14.01 -10.70
C PHE A 146 0.62 -13.44 -10.90
N ASP A 147 0.72 -12.12 -10.87
CA ASP A 147 2.00 -11.44 -11.00
C ASP A 147 2.62 -11.21 -9.63
N LEU A 148 3.91 -11.55 -9.51
CA LEU A 148 4.69 -11.37 -8.29
C LEU A 148 5.95 -10.54 -8.58
N GLN A 149 6.09 -9.42 -7.88
CA GLN A 149 7.24 -8.54 -7.95
C GLN A 149 8.08 -8.70 -6.68
N GLN A 150 9.17 -9.45 -6.73
CA GLN A 150 9.98 -9.78 -5.56
C GLN A 150 11.48 -9.50 -5.73
N SER A 151 11.99 -9.44 -6.97
CA SER A 151 13.41 -9.18 -7.22
C SER A 151 13.73 -7.73 -6.94
N ILE A 152 14.57 -7.46 -5.94
CA ILE A 152 14.94 -6.10 -5.52
C ILE A 152 16.25 -5.73 -6.22
N LEU A 153 16.22 -4.69 -7.06
CA LEU A 153 17.38 -4.11 -7.72
C LEU A 153 18.16 -3.16 -6.81
N TYR A 154 17.45 -2.44 -5.93
CA TYR A 154 18.05 -1.54 -4.96
C TYR A 154 17.19 -1.43 -3.71
N ALA A 155 17.84 -1.35 -2.56
CA ALA A 155 17.23 -0.99 -1.28
C ALA A 155 18.24 -0.22 -0.43
N GLY A 156 17.81 0.90 0.16
CA GLY A 156 18.73 1.74 0.92
C GLY A 156 18.03 2.74 1.84
N ASN A 157 18.85 3.58 2.49
CA ASN A 157 18.40 4.75 3.24
C ASN A 157 18.90 6.00 2.51
N VAL A 158 17.97 6.93 2.26
CA VAL A 158 18.24 8.17 1.55
C VAL A 158 17.82 9.34 2.42
N THR A 159 18.68 10.33 2.57
CA THR A 159 18.33 11.55 3.31
C THR A 159 17.40 12.40 2.47
N VAL A 160 16.28 12.82 3.08
CA VAL A 160 15.41 13.86 2.52
C VAL A 160 15.77 15.17 3.20
N LYS A 161 16.03 16.18 2.41
CA LYS A 161 16.33 17.53 2.88
C LYS A 161 15.44 18.54 2.14
N ASP A 162 14.78 19.40 2.93
CA ASP A 162 13.88 20.43 2.39
C ASP A 162 12.84 19.84 1.41
N GLY A 163 12.29 18.65 1.77
CA GLY A 163 11.33 17.93 0.96
C GLY A 163 11.89 17.21 -0.27
N LEU A 164 13.18 17.38 -0.59
CA LEU A 164 13.79 16.79 -1.78
C LEU A 164 14.73 15.64 -1.41
N PHE A 165 14.84 14.68 -2.32
CA PHE A 165 15.80 13.58 -2.21
C PHE A 165 16.39 13.20 -3.56
N ASP A 166 17.60 12.65 -3.51
CA ASP A 166 18.19 11.94 -4.65
C ASP A 166 19.02 10.77 -4.15
N PHE A 167 19.14 9.74 -4.97
CA PHE A 167 20.01 8.60 -4.73
C PHE A 167 20.48 7.99 -6.04
N GLU A 168 21.60 7.26 -5.94
CA GLU A 168 22.24 6.62 -7.08
C GLU A 168 22.44 5.14 -6.77
N PHE A 169 22.32 4.32 -7.80
CA PHE A 169 22.62 2.89 -7.71
C PHE A 169 23.06 2.34 -9.07
N VAL A 170 23.78 1.24 -9.04
CA VAL A 170 24.11 0.48 -10.25
C VAL A 170 23.07 -0.61 -10.45
N VAL A 171 22.49 -0.66 -11.63
CA VAL A 171 21.52 -1.70 -12.00
C VAL A 171 22.26 -3.05 -12.08
N PRO A 172 21.81 -4.09 -11.36
CA PRO A 172 22.42 -5.41 -11.44
C PRO A 172 22.45 -5.98 -12.84
N GLN A 173 23.37 -6.92 -13.10
CA GLN A 173 23.51 -7.56 -14.40
C GLN A 173 22.36 -8.52 -14.72
N ASP A 174 21.76 -9.10 -13.70
CA ASP A 174 20.74 -10.16 -13.76
C ASP A 174 19.30 -9.65 -13.77
N ILE A 175 19.10 -8.39 -14.22
CA ILE A 175 17.74 -7.87 -14.41
C ILE A 175 17.01 -8.67 -15.49
N SER A 176 15.69 -8.76 -15.34
CA SER A 176 14.84 -9.42 -16.34
C SER A 176 14.71 -8.55 -17.59
N TYR A 177 15.16 -9.05 -18.74
CA TYR A 177 14.98 -8.39 -20.02
C TYR A 177 13.54 -8.53 -20.53
N ALA A 178 13.09 -7.57 -21.34
CA ALA A 178 11.79 -7.60 -21.99
C ALA A 178 11.76 -8.59 -23.15
#